data_6d81eddd09acd93d075165e48a6af950
#
_entry.id   6d81eddd09acd93d075165e48a6af950
#
_cell.length_a   1.000
_cell.length_b   1.000
_cell.length_c   1.000
_cell.angle_alpha   90.00
_cell.angle_beta   90.00
_cell.angle_gamma   90.00
#
_symmetry.space_group_name_H-M   'P 1'
#
loop_
_entity.id
_entity.type
_entity.pdbx_description
1 polymer ?
#
loop_
_entity_poly.entity_id
_entity_poly.type
_entity_poly.pdbx_seq_one_letter_code
_entity_poly.pdbx_strand_id
1 'polypeptide(L)'
;MSVTRHKLKQRPSNVTLKVTMAVTGTIFALFVFVHMVGNLKAFMGPEDYDAYARFLRTLLYPLLPYEGGLWIFRLVLSACLVLHVWAGITVWLRGRKARGKFGRYGAKPKSFFARTMILSGLLILVFVVVHLLDLTIGAGLSSQYYQPAVHLGGDQVQIHAYENLVASLSRPWMAIFYSMIMVIIGCHIGQGAWNTIND
;
A
#
# COMPACT_ATOMS: atom_id res chain seq x y z
N MET A 1 23.62 6.89 48.90
CA MET A 1 23.99 6.85 47.47
C MET A 1 22.83 6.27 46.69
N SER A 2 22.05 7.10 46.00
CA SER A 2 20.90 6.66 45.16
C SER A 2 21.44 6.25 43.79
N VAL A 3 21.38 4.97 43.48
CA VAL A 3 21.75 4.45 42.16
C VAL A 3 20.58 4.74 41.19
N THR A 4 20.69 5.79 40.39
CA THR A 4 19.77 6.11 39.30
C THR A 4 19.85 4.98 38.27
N ARG A 5 18.89 4.06 38.27
CA ARG A 5 18.71 3.06 37.22
C ARG A 5 18.36 3.82 35.92
N HIS A 6 19.33 4.03 35.06
CA HIS A 6 19.07 4.38 33.65
C HIS A 6 18.18 3.30 33.04
N LYS A 7 16.90 3.61 32.82
CA LYS A 7 16.00 2.75 32.00
C LYS A 7 16.58 2.69 30.60
N LEU A 8 17.31 1.62 30.30
CA LEU A 8 17.72 1.32 28.93
C LEU A 8 16.46 1.28 28.05
N LYS A 9 16.37 2.17 27.09
CA LYS A 9 15.27 2.23 26.11
C LYS A 9 15.27 0.90 25.37
N GLN A 10 14.36 -0.01 25.73
CA GLN A 10 14.30 -1.35 25.15
C GLN A 10 13.95 -1.22 23.68
N ARG A 11 14.89 -1.58 22.81
CA ARG A 11 14.65 -1.66 21.36
C ARG A 11 13.78 -2.88 21.06
N PRO A 12 12.78 -2.78 20.15
CA PRO A 12 11.95 -3.92 19.81
C PRO A 12 12.80 -5.10 19.32
N SER A 13 12.40 -6.31 19.68
CA SER A 13 13.10 -7.52 19.25
C SER A 13 12.95 -7.74 17.74
N ASN A 14 13.81 -8.57 17.13
CA ASN A 14 13.64 -8.93 15.72
C ASN A 14 12.35 -9.73 15.49
N VAL A 15 11.93 -10.52 16.49
CA VAL A 15 10.66 -11.26 16.43
C VAL A 15 9.49 -10.28 16.39
N THR A 16 9.46 -9.28 17.28
CA THR A 16 8.42 -8.23 17.28
C THR A 16 8.33 -7.52 15.92
N LEU A 17 9.48 -7.17 15.32
CA LEU A 17 9.51 -6.51 14.02
C LEU A 17 8.98 -7.42 12.89
N LYS A 18 9.33 -8.71 12.90
CA LYS A 18 8.83 -9.68 11.92
C LYS A 18 7.33 -9.91 12.07
N VAL A 19 6.82 -10.04 13.29
CA VAL A 19 5.37 -10.13 13.57
C VAL A 19 4.65 -8.87 13.09
N THR A 20 5.20 -7.68 13.34
CA THR A 20 4.64 -6.42 12.83
C THR A 20 4.56 -6.43 11.30
N MET A 21 5.62 -6.85 10.60
CA MET A 21 5.62 -6.97 9.14
C MET A 21 4.61 -8.01 8.64
N ALA A 22 4.49 -9.16 9.31
CA ALA A 22 3.54 -10.20 8.94
C ALA A 22 2.10 -9.72 9.05
N VAL A 23 1.72 -9.10 10.19
CA VAL A 23 0.36 -8.59 10.42
C VAL A 23 0.03 -7.47 9.43
N THR A 24 0.89 -6.45 9.31
CA THR A 24 0.64 -5.32 8.41
C THR A 24 0.70 -5.74 6.94
N GLY A 25 1.59 -6.66 6.58
CA GLY A 25 1.67 -7.23 5.23
C GLY A 25 0.44 -8.04 4.86
N THR A 26 -0.13 -8.81 5.79
CA THR A 26 -1.39 -9.54 5.58
C THR A 26 -2.55 -8.57 5.38
N ILE A 27 -2.64 -7.49 6.16
CA ILE A 27 -3.66 -6.45 5.98
C ILE A 27 -3.54 -5.84 4.58
N PHE A 28 -2.33 -5.52 4.10
CA PHE A 28 -2.13 -5.01 2.75
C PHE A 28 -2.48 -6.03 1.67
N ALA A 29 -2.12 -7.30 1.83
CA ALA A 29 -2.44 -8.35 0.84
C ALA A 29 -3.96 -8.49 0.69
N LEU A 30 -4.70 -8.51 1.80
CA LEU A 30 -6.17 -8.54 1.80
C LEU A 30 -6.76 -7.28 1.15
N PHE A 31 -6.24 -6.10 1.52
CA PHE A 31 -6.68 -4.84 0.91
C PHE A 31 -6.44 -4.82 -0.60
N VAL A 32 -5.22 -5.19 -1.06
CA VAL A 32 -4.88 -5.22 -2.48
C VAL A 32 -5.77 -6.21 -3.24
N PHE A 33 -6.08 -7.36 -2.64
CA PHE A 33 -6.99 -8.34 -3.25
C PHE A 33 -8.41 -7.74 -3.44
N VAL A 34 -9.00 -7.17 -2.38
CA VAL A 34 -10.33 -6.55 -2.47
C VAL A 34 -10.32 -5.35 -3.41
N HIS A 35 -9.27 -4.53 -3.37
CA HIS A 35 -9.08 -3.39 -4.27
C HIS A 35 -8.97 -3.83 -5.74
N MET A 36 -8.25 -4.91 -6.02
CA MET A 36 -8.18 -5.50 -7.35
C MET A 36 -9.56 -5.95 -7.83
N VAL A 37 -10.31 -6.68 -7.00
CA VAL A 37 -11.67 -7.13 -7.35
C VAL A 37 -12.59 -5.94 -7.65
N GLY A 38 -12.50 -4.87 -6.85
CA GLY A 38 -13.23 -3.62 -7.10
C GLY A 38 -12.85 -2.98 -8.45
N ASN A 39 -11.55 -2.94 -8.76
CA ASN A 39 -11.06 -2.36 -10.01
C ASN A 39 -11.44 -3.18 -11.26
N LEU A 40 -11.69 -4.49 -11.14
CA LEU A 40 -12.21 -5.30 -12.26
C LEU A 40 -13.58 -4.81 -12.76
N LYS A 41 -14.33 -4.07 -11.96
CA LYS A 41 -15.59 -3.44 -12.40
C LYS A 41 -15.37 -2.41 -13.52
N ALA A 42 -14.17 -1.90 -13.72
CA ALA A 42 -13.86 -1.04 -14.87
C ALA A 42 -14.12 -1.73 -16.22
N PHE A 43 -14.02 -3.05 -16.28
CA PHE A 43 -14.36 -3.82 -17.48
C PHE A 43 -15.87 -3.99 -17.72
N MET A 44 -16.69 -3.66 -16.72
CA MET A 44 -18.15 -3.68 -16.81
C MET A 44 -18.73 -2.34 -17.32
N GLY A 45 -17.90 -1.30 -17.32
CA GLY A 45 -18.26 0.04 -17.82
C GLY A 45 -18.35 1.11 -16.74
N PRO A 46 -18.61 2.36 -17.16
CA PRO A 46 -18.61 3.52 -16.26
C PRO A 46 -19.69 3.42 -15.17
N GLU A 47 -20.88 2.96 -15.50
CA GLU A 47 -22.00 2.88 -14.55
C GLU A 47 -21.67 1.96 -13.36
N ASP A 48 -21.16 0.76 -13.63
CA ASP A 48 -20.78 -0.21 -12.58
C ASP A 48 -19.59 0.24 -11.75
N TYR A 49 -18.59 0.85 -12.38
CA TYR A 49 -17.40 1.31 -11.68
C TYR A 49 -17.70 2.51 -10.77
N ASP A 50 -18.46 3.48 -11.28
CA ASP A 50 -18.86 4.68 -10.52
C ASP A 50 -19.88 4.34 -9.42
N ALA A 51 -20.79 3.38 -9.66
CA ALA A 51 -21.68 2.86 -8.62
C ALA A 51 -20.88 2.23 -7.46
N TYR A 52 -19.85 1.45 -7.76
CA TYR A 52 -18.96 0.89 -6.74
C TYR A 52 -18.19 1.98 -6.00
N ALA A 53 -17.66 2.97 -6.70
CA ALA A 53 -16.97 4.10 -6.09
C ALA A 53 -17.88 4.94 -5.19
N ARG A 54 -19.17 5.08 -5.57
CA ARG A 54 -20.22 5.71 -4.75
C ARG A 54 -20.50 4.91 -3.50
N PHE A 55 -20.72 3.59 -3.65
CA PHE A 55 -20.94 2.68 -2.52
C PHE A 55 -19.83 2.81 -1.46
N LEU A 56 -18.56 2.86 -1.87
CA LEU A 56 -17.45 3.01 -0.94
C LEU A 56 -17.50 4.33 -0.17
N ARG A 57 -17.97 5.43 -0.79
CA ARG A 57 -18.06 6.75 -0.16
C ARG A 57 -19.25 6.88 0.79
N THR A 58 -20.32 6.15 0.50
CA THR A 58 -21.53 6.13 1.33
C THR A 58 -21.56 4.95 2.30
N LEU A 59 -20.48 4.19 2.38
CA LEU A 59 -20.37 3.03 3.27
C LEU A 59 -20.61 3.45 4.71
N LEU A 60 -21.61 2.81 5.36
CA LEU A 60 -22.09 3.09 6.72
C LEU A 60 -22.80 4.45 6.89
N TYR A 61 -23.17 5.13 5.79
CA TYR A 61 -24.06 6.31 5.90
C TYR A 61 -25.49 5.84 6.24
N PRO A 62 -26.25 6.52 7.13
CA PRO A 62 -25.91 7.76 7.85
C PRO A 62 -25.25 7.54 9.23
N LEU A 63 -24.91 6.31 9.59
CA LEU A 63 -24.24 6.02 10.86
C LEU A 63 -22.88 6.74 10.98
N LEU A 64 -22.16 6.80 9.88
CA LEU A 64 -20.97 7.63 9.71
C LEU A 64 -21.25 8.75 8.69
N PRO A 65 -20.54 9.89 8.78
CA PRO A 65 -20.65 10.93 7.78
C PRO A 65 -20.19 10.44 6.40
N TYR A 66 -20.50 11.20 5.35
CA TYR A 66 -20.00 10.95 4.00
C TYR A 66 -18.48 10.70 4.00
N GLU A 67 -18.03 9.66 3.29
CA GLU A 67 -16.65 9.13 3.30
C GLU A 67 -16.14 8.64 4.66
N GLY A 68 -16.93 8.61 5.74
CA GLY A 68 -16.47 8.24 7.07
C GLY A 68 -15.86 6.83 7.11
N GLY A 69 -16.47 5.85 6.45
CA GLY A 69 -15.92 4.51 6.30
C GLY A 69 -14.58 4.50 5.56
N LEU A 70 -14.46 5.26 4.46
CA LEU A 70 -13.19 5.38 3.71
C LEU A 70 -12.10 6.03 4.54
N TRP A 71 -12.42 7.03 5.37
CA TRP A 71 -11.41 7.66 6.23
C TRP A 71 -10.88 6.70 7.29
N ILE A 72 -11.72 5.83 7.85
CA ILE A 72 -11.25 4.76 8.75
C ILE A 72 -10.24 3.87 8.03
N PHE A 73 -10.56 3.39 6.81
CA PHE A 73 -9.63 2.59 6.02
C PHE A 73 -8.34 3.34 5.70
N ARG A 74 -8.42 4.60 5.30
CA ARG A 74 -7.25 5.45 5.01
C ARG A 74 -6.33 5.56 6.24
N LEU A 75 -6.88 5.80 7.43
CA LEU A 75 -6.09 5.91 8.67
C LEU A 75 -5.44 4.58 9.06
N VAL A 76 -6.19 3.48 9.01
CA VAL A 76 -5.67 2.14 9.33
C VAL A 76 -4.56 1.74 8.37
N LEU A 77 -4.79 1.90 7.06
CA LEU A 77 -3.77 1.56 6.05
C LEU A 77 -2.54 2.46 6.16
N SER A 78 -2.70 3.76 6.44
CA SER A 78 -1.57 4.67 6.65
C SER A 78 -0.74 4.27 7.88
N ALA A 79 -1.39 3.93 8.99
CA ALA A 79 -0.71 3.44 10.19
C ALA A 79 0.03 2.12 9.90
N CYS A 80 -0.61 1.17 9.21
CA CYS A 80 0.02 -0.08 8.77
C CYS A 80 1.22 0.20 7.86
N LEU A 81 1.14 1.17 6.93
CA LEU A 81 2.24 1.52 6.03
C LEU A 81 3.45 2.02 6.81
N VAL A 82 3.25 2.95 7.74
CA VAL A 82 4.34 3.47 8.57
C VAL A 82 5.00 2.35 9.38
N LEU A 83 4.21 1.50 10.02
CA LEU A 83 4.71 0.38 10.83
C LEU A 83 5.44 -0.67 9.97
N HIS A 84 4.89 -1.02 8.80
CA HIS A 84 5.49 -1.98 7.88
C HIS A 84 6.85 -1.51 7.35
N VAL A 85 6.91 -0.28 6.84
CA VAL A 85 8.13 0.32 6.31
C VAL A 85 9.18 0.47 7.40
N TRP A 86 8.80 1.00 8.58
CA TRP A 86 9.69 1.13 9.72
C TRP A 86 10.28 -0.22 10.16
N ALA A 87 9.44 -1.24 10.32
CA ALA A 87 9.89 -2.58 10.72
C ALA A 87 10.82 -3.18 9.65
N GLY A 88 10.45 -3.08 8.36
CA GLY A 88 11.23 -3.60 7.25
C GLY A 88 12.62 -2.96 7.15
N ILE A 89 12.70 -1.63 7.21
CA ILE A 89 13.97 -0.88 7.21
C ILE A 89 14.81 -1.27 8.43
N THR A 90 14.20 -1.36 9.61
CA THR A 90 14.91 -1.71 10.85
C THR A 90 15.52 -3.11 10.77
N VAL A 91 14.77 -4.11 10.31
CA VAL A 91 15.27 -5.48 10.13
C VAL A 91 16.40 -5.51 9.08
N TRP A 92 16.22 -4.82 7.97
CA TRP A 92 17.24 -4.73 6.91
C TRP A 92 18.56 -4.11 7.41
N LEU A 93 18.47 -2.97 8.14
CA LEU A 93 19.65 -2.31 8.71
C LEU A 93 20.38 -3.20 9.73
N ARG A 94 19.61 -3.89 10.60
CA ARG A 94 20.18 -4.84 11.55
C ARG A 94 20.87 -6.01 10.85
N GLY A 95 20.24 -6.55 9.81
CA GLY A 95 20.81 -7.61 9.01
C GLY A 95 22.10 -7.20 8.27
N ARG A 96 22.17 -5.95 7.79
CA ARG A 96 23.41 -5.38 7.22
C ARG A 96 24.52 -5.28 8.25
N LYS A 97 24.20 -4.73 9.42
CA LYS A 97 25.17 -4.55 10.53
C LYS A 97 25.70 -5.91 11.02
N ALA A 98 24.85 -6.90 11.21
CA ALA A 98 25.24 -8.22 11.69
C ALA A 98 26.18 -8.95 10.70
N ARG A 99 26.03 -8.69 9.40
CA ARG A 99 26.86 -9.30 8.34
C ARG A 99 28.27 -8.73 8.23
N GLY A 100 28.43 -7.46 8.61
CA GLY A 100 29.72 -6.76 8.50
C GLY A 100 30.28 -6.73 7.07
N LYS A 101 31.56 -7.09 6.93
CA LYS A 101 32.29 -7.10 5.64
C LYS A 101 32.05 -8.37 4.80
N PHE A 102 31.34 -9.37 5.33
CA PHE A 102 31.10 -10.63 4.60
C PHE A 102 30.05 -10.47 3.52
N GLY A 103 30.41 -10.81 2.27
CA GLY A 103 29.50 -10.86 1.13
C GLY A 103 28.54 -12.06 1.23
N ARG A 104 27.44 -11.99 0.46
CA ARG A 104 26.56 -13.15 0.28
C ARG A 104 27.11 -14.00 -0.87
N TYR A 105 27.77 -15.12 -0.57
CA TYR A 105 28.20 -16.09 -1.57
C TYR A 105 27.11 -17.16 -1.80
N GLY A 106 27.02 -17.71 -3.02
CA GLY A 106 26.17 -18.86 -3.33
C GLY A 106 24.65 -18.56 -3.38
N ALA A 107 24.26 -17.51 -4.08
CA ALA A 107 22.86 -17.10 -4.16
C ALA A 107 22.02 -18.05 -5.03
N LYS A 108 21.22 -18.92 -4.40
CA LYS A 108 20.12 -19.64 -5.05
C LYS A 108 19.03 -18.63 -5.52
N PRO A 109 18.17 -18.97 -6.54
CA PRO A 109 17.11 -18.07 -7.02
C PRO A 109 16.21 -17.48 -5.91
N LYS A 110 15.86 -18.28 -4.89
CA LYS A 110 15.12 -17.82 -3.69
C LYS A 110 15.80 -16.65 -2.96
N SER A 111 17.13 -16.56 -3.03
CA SER A 111 17.91 -15.48 -2.45
C SER A 111 17.79 -14.17 -3.26
N PHE A 112 17.45 -14.22 -4.54
CA PHE A 112 17.23 -13.02 -5.36
C PHE A 112 16.03 -12.23 -4.85
N PHE A 113 14.86 -12.86 -4.72
CA PHE A 113 13.65 -12.20 -4.21
C PHE A 113 13.85 -11.65 -2.78
N ALA A 114 14.50 -12.43 -1.88
CA ALA A 114 14.81 -11.94 -0.54
C ALA A 114 15.78 -10.74 -0.54
N ARG A 115 16.66 -10.62 -1.54
CA ARG A 115 17.57 -9.46 -1.69
C ARG A 115 16.87 -8.24 -2.22
N THR A 116 15.87 -8.42 -3.08
CA THR A 116 15.14 -7.34 -3.75
C THR A 116 13.97 -6.83 -2.93
N MET A 117 13.65 -7.43 -1.76
CA MET A 117 12.51 -7.02 -0.92
C MET A 117 12.55 -5.54 -0.53
N ILE A 118 13.71 -5.00 -0.16
CA ILE A 118 13.82 -3.59 0.19
C ILE A 118 13.65 -2.69 -1.02
N LEU A 119 14.18 -3.09 -2.18
CA LEU A 119 14.05 -2.35 -3.42
C LEU A 119 12.59 -2.35 -3.92
N SER A 120 11.96 -3.53 -3.96
CA SER A 120 10.55 -3.65 -4.35
C SER A 120 9.63 -2.89 -3.39
N GLY A 121 9.90 -2.94 -2.07
CA GLY A 121 9.16 -2.15 -1.08
C GLY A 121 9.30 -0.65 -1.28
N LEU A 122 10.50 -0.15 -1.65
CA LEU A 122 10.71 1.26 -1.96
C LEU A 122 9.96 1.67 -3.25
N LEU A 123 10.01 0.85 -4.29
CA LEU A 123 9.27 1.11 -5.54
C LEU A 123 7.76 1.14 -5.30
N ILE A 124 7.24 0.21 -4.47
CA ILE A 124 5.83 0.21 -4.08
C ILE A 124 5.48 1.45 -3.26
N LEU A 125 6.35 1.91 -2.36
CA LEU A 125 6.12 3.13 -1.60
C LEU A 125 6.02 4.36 -2.52
N VAL A 126 6.92 4.48 -3.51
CA VAL A 126 6.85 5.53 -4.54
C VAL A 126 5.54 5.41 -5.34
N PHE A 127 5.18 4.20 -5.73
CA PHE A 127 3.91 3.94 -6.42
C PHE A 127 2.69 4.37 -5.61
N VAL A 128 2.65 4.06 -4.30
CA VAL A 128 1.52 4.48 -3.44
C VAL A 128 1.37 5.99 -3.45
N VAL A 129 2.47 6.75 -3.38
CA VAL A 129 2.43 8.21 -3.48
C VAL A 129 1.90 8.66 -4.84
N VAL A 130 2.44 8.11 -5.94
CA VAL A 130 1.99 8.42 -7.31
C VAL A 130 0.51 8.09 -7.49
N HIS A 131 0.09 6.90 -7.05
CA HIS A 131 -1.30 6.44 -7.16
C HIS A 131 -2.29 7.34 -6.40
N LEU A 132 -1.92 7.76 -5.19
CA LEU A 132 -2.77 8.68 -4.41
C LEU A 132 -2.85 10.05 -5.05
N LEU A 133 -1.75 10.60 -5.57
CA LEU A 133 -1.74 11.87 -6.26
C LEU A 133 -2.52 11.81 -7.58
N ASP A 134 -2.39 10.72 -8.32
CA ASP A 134 -2.98 10.55 -9.65
C ASP A 134 -4.50 10.31 -9.59
N LEU A 135 -4.95 9.32 -8.82
CA LEU A 135 -6.33 8.83 -8.86
C LEU A 135 -7.18 9.15 -7.62
N THR A 136 -6.56 9.58 -6.52
CA THR A 136 -7.30 9.86 -5.27
C THR A 136 -7.41 11.35 -4.99
N ILE A 137 -6.30 12.07 -5.08
CA ILE A 137 -6.22 13.50 -4.74
C ILE A 137 -6.46 14.38 -5.99
N GLY A 138 -5.99 13.91 -7.16
CA GLY A 138 -6.07 14.67 -8.39
C GLY A 138 -5.09 15.84 -8.42
N ALA A 139 -3.84 15.64 -7.96
CA ALA A 139 -2.86 16.71 -7.85
C ALA A 139 -1.50 16.31 -8.44
N GLY A 140 -0.80 17.26 -9.03
CA GLY A 140 0.57 17.13 -9.52
C GLY A 140 0.74 16.16 -10.69
N LEU A 141 0.62 14.87 -10.44
CA LEU A 141 0.80 13.81 -11.44
C LEU A 141 -0.51 13.35 -12.11
N SER A 142 -1.65 13.86 -11.66
CA SER A 142 -2.96 13.50 -12.24
C SER A 142 -3.08 13.96 -13.70
N SER A 143 -4.02 13.33 -14.41
CA SER A 143 -4.43 13.82 -15.73
C SER A 143 -5.02 15.22 -15.62
N GLN A 144 -4.81 16.06 -16.64
CA GLN A 144 -5.47 17.36 -16.75
C GLN A 144 -7.01 17.24 -16.85
N TYR A 145 -7.52 16.05 -17.16
CA TYR A 145 -8.96 15.76 -17.23
C TYR A 145 -9.51 15.17 -15.92
N TYR A 146 -8.72 15.15 -14.84
CA TYR A 146 -9.17 14.64 -13.56
C TYR A 146 -10.34 15.46 -13.01
N GLN A 147 -11.40 14.75 -12.60
CA GLN A 147 -12.61 15.35 -12.02
C GLN A 147 -12.80 14.81 -10.59
N PRO A 148 -12.82 15.67 -9.57
CA PRO A 148 -13.08 15.24 -8.19
C PRO A 148 -14.52 14.78 -8.03
N ALA A 149 -14.75 13.87 -7.06
CA ALA A 149 -16.11 13.53 -6.64
C ALA A 149 -16.74 14.73 -5.91
N VAL A 150 -18.00 15.03 -6.21
CA VAL A 150 -18.75 16.14 -5.62
C VAL A 150 -19.91 15.59 -4.80
N HIS A 151 -19.97 15.95 -3.52
CA HIS A 151 -21.10 15.63 -2.65
C HIS A 151 -22.18 16.72 -2.77
N LEU A 152 -23.36 16.30 -3.23
CA LEU A 152 -24.49 17.21 -3.50
C LEU A 152 -25.49 17.31 -2.33
N GLY A 153 -25.25 16.51 -1.26
CA GLY A 153 -26.09 16.43 -0.07
C GLY A 153 -26.78 15.06 0.09
N GLY A 154 -27.01 14.63 1.33
CA GLY A 154 -27.54 13.31 1.62
C GLY A 154 -26.65 12.19 1.08
N ASP A 155 -27.24 11.29 0.30
CA ASP A 155 -26.55 10.20 -0.41
C ASP A 155 -26.23 10.53 -1.89
N GLN A 156 -26.56 11.76 -2.32
CA GLN A 156 -26.31 12.19 -3.70
C GLN A 156 -24.84 12.61 -3.88
N VAL A 157 -24.15 11.85 -4.72
CA VAL A 157 -22.73 12.05 -5.03
C VAL A 157 -22.51 11.92 -6.53
N GLN A 158 -21.88 12.92 -7.11
CA GLN A 158 -21.40 12.87 -8.49
C GLN A 158 -19.99 12.24 -8.49
N ILE A 159 -19.83 11.14 -9.22
CA ILE A 159 -18.61 10.35 -9.27
C ILE A 159 -18.09 10.32 -10.71
N HIS A 160 -16.77 10.41 -10.84
CA HIS A 160 -16.05 10.38 -12.11
C HIS A 160 -14.84 9.42 -12.02
N ALA A 161 -15.01 8.31 -11.27
CA ALA A 161 -13.90 7.40 -11.01
C ALA A 161 -13.46 6.65 -12.28
N TYR A 162 -14.41 6.29 -13.14
CA TYR A 162 -14.13 5.63 -14.41
C TYR A 162 -13.38 6.54 -15.37
N GLU A 163 -13.87 7.77 -15.57
CA GLU A 163 -13.25 8.77 -16.44
C GLU A 163 -11.82 9.09 -15.96
N ASN A 164 -11.64 9.25 -14.65
CA ASN A 164 -10.33 9.49 -14.07
C ASN A 164 -9.35 8.34 -14.30
N LEU A 165 -9.81 7.09 -14.18
CA LEU A 165 -9.01 5.92 -14.47
C LEU A 165 -8.59 5.87 -15.94
N VAL A 166 -9.55 6.06 -16.86
CA VAL A 166 -9.31 6.09 -18.29
C VAL A 166 -8.36 7.23 -18.66
N ALA A 167 -8.60 8.44 -18.14
CA ALA A 167 -7.75 9.60 -18.40
C ALA A 167 -6.31 9.41 -17.89
N SER A 168 -6.14 8.71 -16.77
CA SER A 168 -4.82 8.37 -16.26
C SER A 168 -4.12 7.35 -17.15
N LEU A 169 -4.76 6.21 -17.44
CA LEU A 169 -4.16 5.10 -18.18
C LEU A 169 -4.05 5.35 -19.69
N SER A 170 -4.74 6.34 -20.24
CA SER A 170 -4.56 6.81 -21.63
C SER A 170 -3.19 7.48 -21.84
N ARG A 171 -2.47 7.80 -20.79
CA ARG A 171 -1.08 8.28 -20.87
C ARG A 171 -0.15 7.07 -20.93
N PRO A 172 0.56 6.82 -22.06
CA PRO A 172 1.32 5.58 -22.26
C PRO A 172 2.35 5.29 -21.17
N TRP A 173 3.05 6.32 -20.71
CA TRP A 173 4.05 6.19 -19.64
C TRP A 173 3.41 5.77 -18.30
N MET A 174 2.20 6.27 -18.01
CA MET A 174 1.47 5.90 -16.78
C MET A 174 0.96 4.46 -16.88
N ALA A 175 0.41 4.06 -18.02
CA ALA A 175 -0.03 2.68 -18.24
C ALA A 175 1.12 1.68 -18.08
N ILE A 176 2.30 1.97 -18.65
CA ILE A 176 3.51 1.15 -18.49
C ILE A 176 3.94 1.11 -17.01
N PHE A 177 3.99 2.25 -16.36
CA PHE A 177 4.38 2.35 -14.95
C PHE A 177 3.45 1.50 -14.05
N TYR A 178 2.12 1.65 -14.18
CA TYR A 178 1.16 0.85 -13.42
C TYR A 178 1.33 -0.64 -13.71
N SER A 179 1.46 -1.04 -14.98
CA SER A 179 1.62 -2.44 -15.35
C SER A 179 2.87 -3.08 -14.74
N MET A 180 4.00 -2.39 -14.79
CA MET A 180 5.24 -2.88 -14.18
C MET A 180 5.13 -3.00 -12.67
N ILE A 181 4.52 -2.02 -12.02
CA ILE A 181 4.36 -2.04 -10.56
C ILE A 181 3.41 -3.15 -10.11
N MET A 182 2.37 -3.50 -10.86
CA MET A 182 1.50 -4.63 -10.53
C MET A 182 2.30 -5.95 -10.43
N VAL A 183 3.24 -6.18 -11.35
CA VAL A 183 4.13 -7.34 -11.28
C VAL A 183 5.02 -7.29 -10.02
N ILE A 184 5.58 -6.11 -9.72
CA ILE A 184 6.44 -5.92 -8.54
C ILE A 184 5.64 -6.16 -7.25
N ILE A 185 4.40 -5.68 -7.15
CA ILE A 185 3.51 -5.91 -6.00
C ILE A 185 3.26 -7.40 -5.84
N GLY A 186 2.92 -8.12 -6.92
CA GLY A 186 2.71 -9.56 -6.89
C GLY A 186 3.93 -10.33 -6.35
N CYS A 187 5.13 -10.00 -6.85
CA CYS A 187 6.39 -10.57 -6.38
C CYS A 187 6.66 -10.24 -4.90
N HIS A 188 6.41 -8.99 -4.49
CA HIS A 188 6.62 -8.55 -3.10
C HIS A 188 5.69 -9.27 -2.12
N ILE A 189 4.40 -9.36 -2.44
CA ILE A 189 3.41 -10.07 -1.63
C ILE A 189 3.76 -11.56 -1.56
N GLY A 190 4.07 -12.20 -2.69
CA GLY A 190 4.43 -13.61 -2.75
C GLY A 190 5.64 -13.95 -1.90
N GLN A 191 6.71 -13.13 -1.99
CA GLN A 191 7.90 -13.30 -1.14
C GLN A 191 7.62 -12.98 0.34
N GLY A 192 6.76 -11.98 0.61
CA GLY A 192 6.33 -11.63 1.96
C GLY A 192 5.56 -12.78 2.62
N ALA A 193 4.60 -13.39 1.90
CA ALA A 193 3.85 -14.55 2.36
C ALA A 193 4.78 -15.75 2.62
N TRP A 194 5.72 -16.01 1.70
CA TRP A 194 6.72 -17.06 1.89
C TRP A 194 7.54 -16.86 3.17
N ASN A 195 8.02 -15.64 3.42
CA ASN A 195 8.79 -15.33 4.63
C ASN A 195 7.95 -15.48 5.90
N THR A 196 6.66 -15.07 5.86
CA THR A 196 5.76 -15.19 7.01
C THR A 196 5.53 -16.65 7.43
N ILE A 197 5.49 -17.57 6.45
CA ILE A 197 5.26 -19.00 6.71
C ILE A 197 6.55 -19.70 7.19
N ASN A 198 7.72 -19.24 6.74
CA ASN A 198 8.99 -19.97 6.94
C ASN A 198 9.95 -19.31 7.95
N ASP A 199 9.62 -18.14 8.50
CA ASP A 199 10.42 -17.41 9.49
C ASP A 199 9.84 -17.48 10.90
#